data_38ec3f0c28119d634b5a4a88d41a7001
#
_entry.id   38ec3f0c28119d634b5a4a88d41a7001
#
_cell.length_a   1.000
_cell.length_b   1.000
_cell.length_c   1.000
_cell.angle_alpha   90.00
_cell.angle_beta   90.00
_cell.angle_gamma   90.00
#
_symmetry.space_group_name_H-M   'P 1'
#
loop_
_entity.id
_entity.type
_entity.pdbx_description
1 polymer ?
#
loop_
_entity_poly.entity_id
_entity_poly.type
_entity_poly.pdbx_seq_one_letter_code
_entity_poly.pdbx_strand_id
1 'polypeptide(L)'
;MWMACSSVGVSARSMLLQRASFRACNSHRGLATHLARASASSSALSNKPPLKTPPQSVPQVASDDLPMISMDDRKVAIGWDTRTWSRFHNIWLRDHCRCPECFHPITKQRLVNTFEIPPDITPSQAEPTADGLRVSWPSSQPHVSLYPWSWLQRNSYDPALKQRETQLEKIIWSSKIQASPPTVTYEEAMAEDERGLYKWLSHVDHFGMCFISGVPPTPEATEELSKRIGFIRETQYGKFWDFTSDLAKGDTAYTTLALGAHTDNTYYTDPCGLQLFHLLSHTEGSGGSTLLVDGFYVASILKELHPDAYSVLARTPVPAHAAGEPSEFYQPYPASGYPVLTHDPVTGELIQVRWNNDDRSVMNNLDPYQVEAWYAAIRTWHKLLTSADSEYWVQLGPGTAVIVDNHRVLHGRSAFTGRRRMCGAYIGVDEYRSKLAVLREKFNPNPDNASGPETTRSIWSPAL
;
A
#
# COMPACT_ATOMS: atom_id res chain seq x y z
N MET A 1 8.37 25.45 -62.62
CA MET A 1 8.43 24.30 -63.54
C MET A 1 7.61 23.23 -62.92
N TRP A 2 6.32 23.20 -63.16
CA TRP A 2 5.54 22.46 -64.14
C TRP A 2 5.72 20.96 -63.86
N MET A 3 4.75 20.08 -63.60
CA MET A 3 3.33 19.87 -64.00
C MET A 3 2.70 18.87 -63.00
N ALA A 4 1.52 18.98 -62.42
CA ALA A 4 0.15 18.94 -62.97
C ALA A 4 -0.38 17.50 -63.32
N CYS A 5 -1.57 17.21 -62.73
CA CYS A 5 -2.64 16.28 -63.16
C CYS A 5 -2.41 14.76 -62.93
N SER A 6 -3.36 14.03 -62.36
CA SER A 6 -4.73 13.84 -62.82
C SER A 6 -5.62 13.19 -61.77
N SER A 7 -6.86 13.66 -61.71
CA SER A 7 -8.04 13.12 -61.08
C SER A 7 -8.59 11.90 -61.86
N VAL A 8 -9.01 10.84 -61.14
CA VAL A 8 -10.03 9.91 -61.65
C VAL A 8 -11.02 9.61 -60.52
N GLY A 9 -12.20 10.08 -60.68
CA GLY A 9 -13.36 9.69 -59.88
C GLY A 9 -14.10 8.53 -60.56
N VAL A 10 -14.61 7.61 -59.74
CA VAL A 10 -15.70 6.67 -60.10
C VAL A 10 -16.46 6.38 -58.79
N SER A 11 -17.60 6.93 -58.68
CA SER A 11 -18.97 6.36 -58.83
C SER A 11 -19.47 5.51 -57.66
N ALA A 12 -20.49 6.09 -57.02
CA ALA A 12 -21.37 5.46 -56.04
C ALA A 12 -22.16 4.29 -56.66
N ARG A 13 -22.30 3.21 -55.91
CA ARG A 13 -23.43 2.29 -56.05
C ARG A 13 -24.00 1.95 -54.69
N SER A 14 -25.23 2.39 -54.51
CA SER A 14 -26.17 2.00 -53.47
C SER A 14 -26.55 0.53 -53.61
N MET A 15 -26.61 -0.21 -52.52
CA MET A 15 -27.42 -1.43 -52.40
C MET A 15 -28.08 -1.51 -51.03
N LEU A 16 -29.32 -1.25 -51.07
CA LEU A 16 -30.52 -1.82 -50.46
C LEU A 16 -30.39 -2.66 -49.17
N LEU A 17 -31.18 -2.16 -48.24
CA LEU A 17 -31.75 -2.79 -47.06
C LEU A 17 -32.35 -4.19 -47.30
N GLN A 18 -32.00 -5.13 -46.43
CA GLN A 18 -32.94 -6.21 -46.08
C GLN A 18 -33.15 -6.24 -44.58
N ARG A 19 -34.34 -5.88 -44.14
CA ARG A 19 -34.93 -6.10 -42.83
C ARG A 19 -35.30 -7.58 -42.72
N ALA A 20 -34.80 -8.26 -41.72
CA ALA A 20 -35.38 -9.52 -41.25
C ALA A 20 -35.98 -9.28 -39.86
N SER A 21 -37.29 -9.25 -39.83
CA SER A 21 -38.13 -9.30 -38.65
C SER A 21 -38.16 -10.72 -38.12
N PHE A 22 -37.79 -10.93 -36.85
CA PHE A 22 -38.17 -12.15 -36.14
C PHE A 22 -39.16 -11.84 -35.03
N ARG A 23 -40.27 -12.58 -35.15
CA ARG A 23 -41.48 -12.54 -34.33
C ARG A 23 -41.17 -13.05 -32.91
N ALA A 24 -41.78 -12.37 -31.95
CA ALA A 24 -41.98 -12.83 -30.59
C ALA A 24 -42.79 -14.15 -30.56
N CYS A 25 -42.35 -15.10 -29.78
CA CYS A 25 -43.16 -16.24 -29.36
C CYS A 25 -43.30 -16.20 -27.84
N ASN A 26 -44.49 -15.78 -27.39
CA ASN A 26 -44.96 -15.94 -26.04
C ASN A 26 -45.34 -17.41 -25.80
N SER A 27 -44.81 -18.03 -24.76
CA SER A 27 -45.51 -19.13 -24.13
C SER A 27 -45.41 -19.00 -22.62
N HIS A 28 -46.53 -18.62 -22.02
CA HIS A 28 -46.85 -18.77 -20.61
C HIS A 28 -46.86 -20.25 -20.23
N ARG A 29 -46.20 -20.63 -19.17
CA ARG A 29 -46.70 -21.65 -18.25
C ARG A 29 -46.17 -21.33 -16.85
N GLY A 30 -47.10 -20.99 -15.97
CA GLY A 30 -46.90 -20.81 -14.55
C GLY A 30 -46.70 -22.17 -13.84
N LEU A 31 -45.98 -22.11 -12.75
CA LEU A 31 -46.08 -23.10 -11.68
C LEU A 31 -46.08 -22.39 -10.34
N ALA A 32 -47.10 -22.71 -9.58
CA ALA A 32 -47.47 -22.10 -8.33
C ALA A 32 -46.60 -22.61 -7.13
N THR A 33 -46.29 -21.69 -6.29
CA THR A 33 -46.29 -21.70 -4.83
C THR A 33 -46.23 -23.00 -4.06
N HIS A 34 -45.19 -23.19 -3.24
CA HIS A 34 -45.30 -23.74 -1.90
C HIS A 34 -44.50 -22.91 -0.90
N LEU A 35 -45.25 -22.07 -0.16
CA LEU A 35 -44.81 -21.44 1.07
C LEU A 35 -44.88 -22.48 2.19
N ALA A 36 -43.74 -22.91 2.70
CA ALA A 36 -43.67 -23.57 4.02
C ALA A 36 -43.28 -22.50 5.06
N ARG A 37 -44.23 -22.14 5.90
CA ARG A 37 -44.02 -21.44 7.16
C ARG A 37 -43.22 -22.32 8.11
N ALA A 38 -42.03 -21.92 8.46
CA ALA A 38 -41.34 -22.40 9.66
C ALA A 38 -41.47 -21.33 10.72
N SER A 39 -42.13 -21.67 11.81
CA SER A 39 -42.33 -20.89 13.01
C SER A 39 -40.98 -20.67 13.71
N ALA A 40 -40.64 -19.41 13.94
CA ALA A 40 -39.48 -18.99 14.73
C ALA A 40 -39.78 -19.20 16.22
N SER A 41 -39.04 -20.06 16.88
CA SER A 41 -38.90 -20.03 18.34
C SER A 41 -37.77 -19.06 18.70
N SER A 42 -38.14 -17.99 19.39
CA SER A 42 -37.21 -17.03 19.97
C SER A 42 -36.46 -17.67 21.14
N SER A 43 -35.21 -17.98 20.99
CA SER A 43 -34.28 -18.15 22.10
C SER A 43 -33.44 -16.88 22.26
N ALA A 44 -33.63 -16.22 23.39
CA ALA A 44 -32.84 -15.07 23.80
C ALA A 44 -31.37 -15.46 23.95
N LEU A 45 -30.53 -14.99 23.05
CA LEU A 45 -29.09 -15.07 23.18
C LEU A 45 -28.61 -13.96 24.11
N SER A 46 -28.15 -14.39 25.27
CA SER A 46 -27.47 -13.59 26.29
C SER A 46 -26.26 -12.88 25.69
N ASN A 47 -26.29 -11.55 25.62
CA ASN A 47 -25.14 -10.71 25.33
C ASN A 47 -24.14 -10.75 26.50
N LYS A 48 -23.21 -11.69 26.46
CA LYS A 48 -21.95 -11.58 27.22
C LYS A 48 -20.87 -11.07 26.25
N PRO A 49 -20.13 -10.01 26.62
CA PRO A 49 -18.98 -9.57 25.82
C PRO A 49 -17.93 -10.70 25.80
N PRO A 50 -17.21 -10.89 24.68
CA PRO A 50 -16.15 -11.89 24.62
C PRO A 50 -15.10 -11.58 25.68
N LEU A 51 -14.77 -12.57 26.48
CA LEU A 51 -13.62 -12.54 27.40
C LEU A 51 -12.38 -12.25 26.58
N LYS A 52 -11.74 -11.10 26.83
CA LYS A 52 -10.40 -10.79 26.36
C LYS A 52 -9.47 -11.85 26.94
N THR A 53 -9.01 -12.77 26.10
CA THR A 53 -7.87 -13.64 26.42
C THR A 53 -6.68 -12.70 26.59
N PRO A 54 -5.97 -12.74 27.71
CA PRO A 54 -4.75 -11.94 27.87
C PRO A 54 -3.73 -12.41 26.81
N PRO A 55 -2.90 -11.51 26.27
CA PRO A 55 -1.83 -11.89 25.36
C PRO A 55 -0.98 -12.96 26.04
N GLN A 56 -0.81 -14.08 25.37
CA GLN A 56 0.11 -15.13 25.85
C GLN A 56 1.51 -14.49 25.89
N SER A 57 2.01 -14.29 27.07
CA SER A 57 3.41 -13.95 27.31
C SER A 57 4.27 -15.00 26.61
N VAL A 58 5.25 -14.51 25.80
CA VAL A 58 6.33 -15.36 25.30
C VAL A 58 6.91 -16.10 26.51
N PRO A 59 7.00 -17.45 26.52
CA PRO A 59 7.56 -18.16 27.64
C PRO A 59 9.00 -17.66 27.86
N GLN A 60 9.29 -17.05 29.02
CA GLN A 60 10.65 -16.93 29.48
C GLN A 60 11.15 -18.36 29.69
N VAL A 61 12.14 -18.76 28.89
CA VAL A 61 12.81 -20.07 29.04
C VAL A 61 13.36 -20.13 30.46
N ALA A 62 12.77 -20.99 31.28
CA ALA A 62 13.33 -21.28 32.57
C ALA A 62 14.75 -21.85 32.37
N SER A 63 15.69 -21.58 33.28
CA SER A 63 17.12 -21.84 33.13
C SER A 63 17.52 -23.31 32.90
N ASP A 64 16.58 -24.23 32.96
CA ASP A 64 16.81 -25.67 32.81
C ASP A 64 16.45 -26.22 31.41
N ASP A 65 15.76 -25.45 30.54
CA ASP A 65 15.34 -25.87 29.21
C ASP A 65 15.94 -25.03 28.07
N LEU A 66 17.27 -25.05 27.98
CA LEU A 66 17.97 -24.42 26.85
C LEU A 66 17.66 -25.20 25.55
N PRO A 67 17.50 -24.48 24.39
CA PRO A 67 17.29 -25.12 23.11
C PRO A 67 18.37 -26.15 22.78
N MET A 68 17.98 -27.28 22.18
CA MET A 68 18.93 -28.27 21.71
C MET A 68 19.70 -27.77 20.49
N ILE A 69 21.01 -27.99 20.45
CA ILE A 69 21.87 -27.57 19.37
C ILE A 69 22.45 -28.81 18.68
N SER A 70 22.35 -28.82 17.35
CA SER A 70 23.09 -29.74 16.49
C SER A 70 23.76 -28.97 15.39
N MET A 71 24.96 -29.38 14.98
CA MET A 71 25.67 -28.73 13.87
C MET A 71 26.21 -29.75 12.90
N ASP A 72 26.27 -29.37 11.65
CA ASP A 72 26.93 -30.09 10.57
C ASP A 72 27.91 -29.15 9.82
N ASP A 73 28.52 -29.62 8.74
CA ASP A 73 29.49 -28.86 7.96
C ASP A 73 28.92 -27.57 7.35
N ARG A 74 27.60 -27.44 7.28
CA ARG A 74 26.95 -26.32 6.59
C ARG A 74 25.99 -25.52 7.45
N LYS A 75 25.42 -26.13 8.50
CA LYS A 75 24.32 -25.53 9.27
C LYS A 75 24.45 -25.81 10.77
N VAL A 76 23.94 -24.86 11.54
CA VAL A 76 23.57 -25.07 12.95
C VAL A 76 22.05 -25.21 13.02
N ALA A 77 21.58 -26.29 13.61
CA ALA A 77 20.18 -26.55 13.88
C ALA A 77 19.85 -26.29 15.35
N ILE A 78 18.74 -25.63 15.60
CA ILE A 78 18.25 -25.24 16.93
C ILE A 78 16.87 -25.89 17.14
N GLY A 79 16.75 -26.75 18.13
CA GLY A 79 15.48 -27.33 18.56
C GLY A 79 14.84 -26.45 19.61
N TRP A 80 13.76 -25.78 19.27
CA TRP A 80 13.02 -24.89 20.17
C TRP A 80 12.15 -25.67 21.16
N ASP A 81 11.62 -26.79 20.67
CA ASP A 81 10.85 -27.80 21.41
C ASP A 81 10.99 -29.16 20.71
N THR A 82 10.23 -30.15 21.13
CA THR A 82 10.28 -31.51 20.56
C THR A 82 9.81 -31.63 19.11
N ARG A 83 9.20 -30.57 18.55
CA ARG A 83 8.61 -30.56 17.19
C ARG A 83 9.13 -29.45 16.30
N THR A 84 9.63 -28.37 16.88
CA THR A 84 9.98 -27.15 16.19
C THR A 84 11.48 -26.97 16.13
N TRP A 85 12.04 -26.89 14.94
CA TRP A 85 13.45 -26.72 14.67
C TRP A 85 13.68 -25.59 13.67
N SER A 86 14.78 -24.86 13.85
CA SER A 86 15.29 -23.91 12.85
C SER A 86 16.71 -24.28 12.46
N ARG A 87 17.04 -24.08 11.17
CA ARG A 87 18.40 -24.31 10.66
C ARG A 87 18.94 -23.01 10.09
N PHE A 88 20.18 -22.72 10.48
CA PHE A 88 20.89 -21.54 10.02
C PHE A 88 22.19 -21.96 9.34
N HIS A 89 22.42 -21.49 8.11
CA HIS A 89 23.69 -21.75 7.43
C HIS A 89 24.86 -21.10 8.19
N ASN A 90 25.98 -21.79 8.28
CA ASN A 90 27.17 -21.31 9.00
C ASN A 90 27.63 -19.96 8.46
N ILE A 91 27.70 -19.81 7.12
CA ILE A 91 28.05 -18.53 6.48
C ILE A 91 27.06 -17.42 6.83
N TRP A 92 25.76 -17.72 6.92
CA TRP A 92 24.73 -16.75 7.31
C TRP A 92 24.93 -16.28 8.75
N LEU A 93 25.15 -17.22 9.69
CA LEU A 93 25.44 -16.86 11.07
C LEU A 93 26.70 -15.98 11.16
N ARG A 94 27.81 -16.40 10.50
CA ARG A 94 29.05 -15.62 10.53
C ARG A 94 28.87 -14.21 9.97
N ASP A 95 28.15 -14.07 8.89
CA ASP A 95 27.86 -12.79 8.23
C ASP A 95 26.98 -11.87 9.09
N HIS A 96 26.12 -12.43 9.93
CA HIS A 96 25.22 -11.67 10.80
C HIS A 96 25.74 -11.50 12.23
N CYS A 97 27.05 -11.69 12.47
CA CYS A 97 27.65 -11.42 13.76
C CYS A 97 27.51 -9.94 14.14
N ARG A 98 27.06 -9.69 15.37
CA ARG A 98 26.85 -8.34 15.92
C ARG A 98 27.84 -7.97 17.00
N CYS A 99 28.98 -8.69 17.18
CA CYS A 99 30.03 -8.28 18.08
C CYS A 99 30.63 -6.94 17.61
N PRO A 100 31.32 -6.20 18.50
CA PRO A 100 31.90 -4.88 18.18
C PRO A 100 32.90 -4.88 17.02
N GLU A 101 33.53 -6.02 16.72
CA GLU A 101 34.48 -6.19 15.63
C GLU A 101 33.75 -6.35 14.27
N CYS A 102 32.53 -6.87 14.30
CA CYS A 102 31.75 -7.16 13.10
C CYS A 102 30.64 -6.15 12.81
N PHE A 103 30.29 -5.35 13.83
CA PHE A 103 29.19 -4.40 13.74
C PHE A 103 29.46 -3.16 14.59
N HIS A 104 29.45 -2.00 13.98
CA HIS A 104 29.77 -0.75 14.68
C HIS A 104 28.59 -0.33 15.58
N PRO A 105 28.81 -0.21 16.92
CA PRO A 105 27.69 -0.02 17.86
C PRO A 105 26.98 1.33 17.74
N ILE A 106 27.67 2.38 17.24
CA ILE A 106 27.10 3.72 17.08
C ILE A 106 26.47 3.89 15.69
N THR A 107 27.24 3.62 14.63
CA THR A 107 26.75 3.83 13.24
C THR A 107 25.79 2.76 12.77
N LYS A 108 25.68 1.64 13.49
CA LYS A 108 24.84 0.48 13.15
C LYS A 108 25.17 -0.13 11.80
N GLN A 109 26.40 0.08 11.34
CA GLN A 109 26.88 -0.43 10.08
C GLN A 109 27.69 -1.70 10.28
N ARG A 110 27.63 -2.58 9.29
CA ARG A 110 28.42 -3.79 9.20
C ARG A 110 29.90 -3.43 9.02
N LEU A 111 30.77 -4.04 9.82
CA LEU A 111 32.24 -3.95 9.69
C LEU A 111 32.82 -5.22 9.06
N VAL A 112 32.14 -6.36 9.22
CA VAL A 112 32.57 -7.61 8.60
C VAL A 112 32.46 -7.51 7.06
N ASN A 113 33.53 -7.88 6.36
CA ASN A 113 33.48 -8.02 4.92
C ASN A 113 32.93 -9.41 4.57
N THR A 114 31.73 -9.46 4.04
CA THR A 114 31.06 -10.71 3.66
C THR A 114 31.87 -11.52 2.66
N PHE A 115 32.63 -10.87 1.77
CA PHE A 115 33.41 -11.52 0.72
C PHE A 115 34.71 -12.18 1.22
N GLU A 116 35.14 -11.87 2.46
CA GLU A 116 36.28 -12.49 3.12
C GLU A 116 35.88 -13.69 3.98
N ILE A 117 34.57 -13.93 4.16
CA ILE A 117 34.08 -15.12 4.86
C ILE A 117 34.24 -16.32 3.93
N PRO A 118 34.98 -17.38 4.33
CA PRO A 118 35.06 -18.59 3.54
C PRO A 118 33.67 -19.19 3.27
N PRO A 119 33.34 -19.56 2.01
CA PRO A 119 32.02 -20.09 1.68
C PRO A 119 31.67 -21.42 2.37
N ASP A 120 32.70 -22.14 2.80
CA ASP A 120 32.66 -23.41 3.54
C ASP A 120 32.95 -23.25 5.03
N ILE A 121 32.84 -22.05 5.56
CA ILE A 121 33.11 -21.78 6.98
C ILE A 121 32.28 -22.70 7.87
N THR A 122 32.97 -23.38 8.80
CA THR A 122 32.33 -24.25 9.80
C THR A 122 32.72 -23.78 11.20
N PRO A 123 31.78 -23.60 12.12
CA PRO A 123 32.11 -23.24 13.49
C PRO A 123 32.93 -24.36 14.15
N SER A 124 33.89 -23.99 15.02
CA SER A 124 34.57 -24.97 15.85
C SER A 124 33.68 -25.46 17.00
N GLN A 125 32.70 -24.63 17.42
CA GLN A 125 31.74 -24.96 18.47
C GLN A 125 30.48 -24.10 18.33
N ALA A 126 29.33 -24.70 18.64
CA ALA A 126 28.07 -24.00 18.83
C ALA A 126 27.38 -24.54 20.08
N GLU A 127 27.12 -23.67 21.02
CA GLU A 127 26.58 -24.05 22.33
C GLU A 127 25.44 -23.13 22.77
N PRO A 128 24.41 -23.66 23.44
CA PRO A 128 23.35 -22.85 24.01
C PRO A 128 23.83 -22.19 25.31
N THR A 129 23.45 -20.93 25.47
CA THR A 129 23.67 -20.18 26.72
C THR A 129 22.37 -19.53 27.17
N ALA A 130 22.29 -19.02 28.39
CA ALA A 130 21.11 -18.29 28.85
C ALA A 130 20.78 -17.08 27.95
N ASP A 131 21.79 -16.41 27.41
CA ASP A 131 21.65 -15.20 26.60
C ASP A 131 21.41 -15.47 25.10
N GLY A 132 21.62 -16.70 24.63
CA GLY A 132 21.49 -17.04 23.20
C GLY A 132 22.44 -18.15 22.75
N LEU A 133 22.52 -18.33 21.44
CA LEU A 133 23.45 -19.24 20.79
C LEU A 133 24.86 -18.61 20.74
N ARG A 134 25.84 -19.24 21.38
CA ARG A 134 27.25 -18.89 21.28
C ARG A 134 27.87 -19.74 20.17
N VAL A 135 28.56 -19.08 19.24
CA VAL A 135 29.22 -19.75 18.10
C VAL A 135 30.70 -19.31 18.07
N SER A 136 31.62 -20.27 18.13
CA SER A 136 33.05 -20.05 18.01
C SER A 136 33.52 -20.38 16.61
N TRP A 137 34.24 -19.46 15.98
CA TRP A 137 34.69 -19.59 14.59
C TRP A 137 36.17 -19.87 14.52
N PRO A 138 36.63 -20.75 13.65
CA PRO A 138 38.04 -20.96 13.42
C PRO A 138 38.66 -19.74 12.74
N SER A 139 39.61 -19.11 13.37
CA SER A 139 40.42 -18.05 12.79
C SER A 139 41.76 -17.98 13.51
N SER A 140 42.72 -17.23 12.95
CA SER A 140 44.03 -16.99 13.58
C SER A 140 43.89 -16.23 14.93
N GLN A 141 42.82 -15.46 15.12
CA GLN A 141 42.35 -14.93 16.36
C GLN A 141 40.96 -15.49 16.66
N PRO A 142 40.73 -16.14 17.82
CA PRO A 142 39.45 -16.74 18.16
C PRO A 142 38.32 -15.71 18.04
N HIS A 143 37.34 -15.98 17.17
CA HIS A 143 36.20 -15.13 17.01
C HIS A 143 34.97 -15.81 17.60
N VAL A 144 34.19 -15.10 18.42
CA VAL A 144 32.96 -15.61 19.04
C VAL A 144 31.81 -14.71 18.73
N SER A 145 30.73 -15.32 18.27
CA SER A 145 29.44 -14.67 18.00
C SER A 145 28.43 -15.12 19.05
N LEU A 146 27.60 -14.19 19.55
CA LEU A 146 26.45 -14.49 20.40
C LEU A 146 25.19 -13.98 19.70
N TYR A 147 24.19 -14.86 19.52
CA TYR A 147 22.94 -14.55 18.89
C TYR A 147 21.79 -14.76 19.89
N PRO A 148 21.06 -13.70 20.31
CA PRO A 148 19.93 -13.83 21.22
C PRO A 148 18.84 -14.78 20.66
N TRP A 149 18.21 -15.58 21.53
CA TRP A 149 17.21 -16.55 21.13
C TRP A 149 16.02 -15.89 20.41
N SER A 150 15.51 -14.76 20.90
CA SER A 150 14.43 -14.00 20.29
C SER A 150 14.78 -13.52 18.88
N TRP A 151 16.04 -13.11 18.67
CA TRP A 151 16.52 -12.70 17.35
C TRP A 151 16.59 -13.87 16.37
N LEU A 152 17.09 -15.04 16.80
CA LEU A 152 17.15 -16.24 15.99
C LEU A 152 15.74 -16.74 15.60
N GLN A 153 14.78 -16.75 16.55
CA GLN A 153 13.40 -17.12 16.25
C GLN A 153 12.77 -16.18 15.22
N ARG A 154 12.95 -14.88 15.38
CA ARG A 154 12.42 -13.85 14.49
C ARG A 154 13.00 -13.94 13.08
N ASN A 155 14.27 -14.28 12.96
CA ASN A 155 14.99 -14.37 11.70
C ASN A 155 15.10 -15.78 11.15
N SER A 156 14.35 -16.73 11.68
CA SER A 156 14.33 -18.10 11.17
C SER A 156 13.75 -18.15 9.75
N TYR A 157 14.45 -18.82 8.86
CA TYR A 157 14.06 -18.96 7.45
C TYR A 157 13.99 -20.42 6.96
N ASP A 158 14.47 -21.38 7.75
CA ASP A 158 14.46 -22.82 7.45
C ASP A 158 14.01 -23.63 8.68
N PRO A 159 12.68 -23.80 8.88
CA PRO A 159 11.56 -23.05 8.32
C PRO A 159 11.42 -21.66 8.95
N ALA A 160 10.64 -20.77 8.33
CA ALA A 160 10.23 -19.52 8.97
C ALA A 160 9.28 -19.85 10.14
N LEU A 161 9.66 -19.52 11.38
CA LEU A 161 8.87 -19.82 12.57
C LEU A 161 7.75 -18.83 12.86
N LYS A 162 7.94 -17.58 12.49
CA LYS A 162 6.89 -16.56 12.53
C LYS A 162 6.66 -16.03 11.15
N GLN A 163 5.40 -15.81 10.80
CA GLN A 163 5.11 -14.77 9.81
C GLN A 163 5.83 -13.52 10.30
N ARG A 164 6.61 -12.88 9.43
CA ARG A 164 7.16 -11.53 9.69
C ARG A 164 6.03 -10.76 10.33
N GLU A 165 6.30 -10.01 11.41
CA GLU A 165 5.30 -9.11 11.98
C GLU A 165 4.66 -8.41 10.82
N THR A 166 3.42 -8.79 10.51
CA THR A 166 2.67 -8.24 9.42
C THR A 166 2.65 -6.74 9.64
N GLN A 167 2.96 -6.01 8.59
CA GLN A 167 2.62 -4.59 8.54
C GLN A 167 1.27 -4.45 9.25
N LEU A 168 1.09 -3.43 10.08
CA LEU A 168 -0.15 -3.22 10.83
C LEU A 168 -1.34 -3.60 9.97
N GLU A 169 -2.23 -4.41 10.51
CA GLU A 169 -3.37 -4.98 9.79
C GLU A 169 -4.12 -3.87 9.03
N LYS A 170 -4.08 -3.95 7.70
CA LYS A 170 -4.80 -2.99 6.85
C LYS A 170 -6.29 -3.25 7.01
N ILE A 171 -7.00 -2.27 7.49
CA ILE A 171 -8.46 -2.33 7.61
C ILE A 171 -9.06 -1.92 6.27
N ILE A 172 -9.43 -2.91 5.46
CA ILE A 172 -10.11 -2.68 4.18
C ILE A 172 -11.57 -2.26 4.44
N TRP A 173 -12.09 -1.38 3.60
CA TRP A 173 -13.41 -0.79 3.84
C TRP A 173 -14.23 -0.64 2.55
N SER A 174 -15.55 -0.71 2.71
CA SER A 174 -16.54 -0.38 1.69
C SER A 174 -17.13 1.01 1.92
N SER A 175 -18.11 1.42 1.14
CA SER A 175 -18.84 2.69 1.32
C SER A 175 -19.39 2.90 2.74
N LYS A 176 -19.48 1.82 3.54
CA LYS A 176 -19.93 1.89 4.95
C LYS A 176 -18.99 2.70 5.85
N ILE A 177 -17.76 2.96 5.45
CA ILE A 177 -16.82 3.84 6.16
C ILE A 177 -17.38 5.24 6.37
N GLN A 178 -18.33 5.67 5.54
CA GLN A 178 -19.02 6.96 5.68
C GLN A 178 -19.69 7.16 7.05
N ALA A 179 -20.06 6.09 7.74
CA ALA A 179 -20.70 6.19 9.07
C ALA A 179 -19.73 6.67 10.15
N SER A 180 -18.43 6.41 10.01
CA SER A 180 -17.38 6.81 10.95
C SER A 180 -16.02 6.85 10.25
N PRO A 181 -15.77 7.85 9.39
CA PRO A 181 -14.49 7.97 8.71
C PRO A 181 -13.37 8.36 9.68
N PRO A 182 -12.15 7.82 9.51
CA PRO A 182 -11.03 8.19 10.36
C PRO A 182 -10.75 9.69 10.29
N THR A 183 -10.72 10.35 11.44
CA THR A 183 -10.60 11.81 11.54
C THR A 183 -9.70 12.20 12.70
N VAL A 184 -8.91 13.25 12.50
CA VAL A 184 -8.14 13.96 13.53
C VAL A 184 -8.44 15.45 13.43
N THR A 185 -8.17 16.23 14.49
CA THR A 185 -8.23 17.68 14.39
C THR A 185 -6.90 18.26 13.95
N TYR A 186 -6.93 19.45 13.36
CA TYR A 186 -5.72 20.21 13.02
C TYR A 186 -4.85 20.47 14.26
N GLU A 187 -5.48 20.83 15.37
CA GLU A 187 -4.81 21.07 16.64
C GLU A 187 -4.06 19.82 17.12
N GLU A 188 -4.71 18.63 17.10
CA GLU A 188 -4.05 17.35 17.42
C GLU A 188 -2.87 17.07 16.49
N ALA A 189 -3.04 17.24 15.17
CA ALA A 189 -2.01 16.95 14.18
C ALA A 189 -0.80 17.87 14.30
N MET A 190 -1.01 19.13 14.72
CA MET A 190 0.02 20.15 14.86
C MET A 190 0.65 20.21 16.25
N ALA A 191 0.12 19.50 17.23
CA ALA A 191 0.63 19.50 18.60
C ALA A 191 2.12 19.08 18.66
N GLU A 192 2.88 19.74 19.51
CA GLU A 192 4.34 19.51 19.66
C GLU A 192 4.68 18.13 20.22
N ASP A 193 3.78 17.54 21.02
CA ASP A 193 3.98 16.22 21.61
C ASP A 193 3.96 15.07 20.59
N GLU A 194 3.51 15.35 19.35
CA GLU A 194 3.41 14.43 18.21
C GLU A 194 2.42 13.25 18.40
N ARG A 195 1.64 13.20 19.47
CA ARG A 195 0.64 12.12 19.68
C ARG A 195 -0.47 12.17 18.63
N GLY A 196 -0.95 13.37 18.31
CA GLY A 196 -1.93 13.58 17.26
C GLY A 196 -1.39 13.26 15.88
N LEU A 197 -0.13 13.59 15.60
CA LEU A 197 0.56 13.19 14.36
C LEU A 197 0.66 11.66 14.26
N TYR A 198 1.03 10.98 15.35
CA TYR A 198 1.07 9.52 15.38
C TYR A 198 -0.31 8.89 15.13
N LYS A 199 -1.36 9.41 15.75
CA LYS A 199 -2.75 8.99 15.53
C LYS A 199 -3.13 9.19 14.06
N TRP A 200 -2.84 10.35 13.50
CA TRP A 200 -3.12 10.68 12.10
C TRP A 200 -2.45 9.72 11.12
N LEU A 201 -1.13 9.55 11.21
CA LEU A 201 -0.39 8.65 10.32
C LEU A 201 -0.76 7.17 10.54
N SER A 202 -1.14 6.77 11.77
CA SER A 202 -1.68 5.43 12.03
C SER A 202 -3.03 5.21 11.35
N HIS A 203 -3.90 6.22 11.31
CA HIS A 203 -5.16 6.13 10.55
C HIS A 203 -4.91 5.98 9.05
N VAL A 204 -3.95 6.74 8.50
CA VAL A 204 -3.55 6.59 7.11
C VAL A 204 -3.00 5.19 6.82
N ASP A 205 -2.17 4.65 7.71
CA ASP A 205 -1.62 3.31 7.54
C ASP A 205 -2.69 2.21 7.60
N HIS A 206 -3.64 2.31 8.56
CA HIS A 206 -4.71 1.32 8.71
C HIS A 206 -5.77 1.43 7.62
N PHE A 207 -6.27 2.63 7.35
CA PHE A 207 -7.44 2.84 6.49
C PHE A 207 -7.08 3.35 5.08
N GLY A 208 -5.84 3.75 4.84
CA GLY A 208 -5.43 4.37 3.58
C GLY A 208 -5.90 5.83 3.44
N MET A 209 -6.61 6.38 4.40
CA MET A 209 -7.06 7.77 4.40
C MET A 209 -7.28 8.31 5.81
N CYS A 210 -7.31 9.64 5.94
CA CYS A 210 -7.77 10.30 7.16
C CYS A 210 -8.25 11.71 6.83
N PHE A 211 -9.34 12.14 7.45
CA PHE A 211 -9.80 13.53 7.42
C PHE A 211 -9.11 14.34 8.50
N ILE A 212 -8.89 15.62 8.22
CA ILE A 212 -8.36 16.59 9.18
C ILE A 212 -9.37 17.74 9.28
N SER A 213 -9.99 17.88 10.44
CA SER A 213 -10.96 18.94 10.71
C SER A 213 -10.32 20.16 11.35
N GLY A 214 -10.90 21.33 11.14
CA GLY A 214 -10.44 22.60 11.76
C GLY A 214 -9.16 23.14 11.15
N VAL A 215 -8.79 22.76 9.93
CA VAL A 215 -7.66 23.34 9.21
C VAL A 215 -8.01 24.78 8.82
N PRO A 216 -7.20 25.79 9.17
CA PRO A 216 -7.42 27.14 8.67
C PRO A 216 -7.49 27.12 7.13
N PRO A 217 -8.53 27.75 6.49
CA PRO A 217 -8.74 27.65 5.05
C PRO A 217 -7.78 28.56 4.27
N THR A 218 -6.48 28.34 4.49
CA THR A 218 -5.38 29.07 3.82
C THR A 218 -4.37 28.07 3.25
N PRO A 219 -3.68 28.42 2.15
CA PRO A 219 -2.62 27.58 1.59
C PRO A 219 -1.48 27.32 2.58
N GLU A 220 -1.08 28.36 3.34
CA GLU A 220 0.03 28.31 4.29
C GLU A 220 -0.21 27.27 5.39
N ALA A 221 -1.38 27.27 6.00
CA ALA A 221 -1.73 26.30 7.05
C ALA A 221 -1.73 24.85 6.50
N THR A 222 -2.18 24.68 5.26
CA THR A 222 -2.18 23.38 4.58
C THR A 222 -0.77 22.93 4.21
N GLU A 223 0.08 23.84 3.79
CA GLU A 223 1.49 23.55 3.49
C GLU A 223 2.25 23.15 4.75
N GLU A 224 2.06 23.86 5.87
CA GLU A 224 2.64 23.52 7.17
C GLU A 224 2.15 22.15 7.68
N LEU A 225 0.85 21.87 7.55
CA LEU A 225 0.29 20.57 7.87
C LEU A 225 0.96 19.45 7.06
N SER A 226 1.16 19.67 5.76
CA SER A 226 1.84 18.71 4.89
C SER A 226 3.29 18.46 5.32
N LYS A 227 4.02 19.52 5.64
CA LYS A 227 5.42 19.48 6.12
C LYS A 227 5.57 18.76 7.48
N ARG A 228 4.49 18.65 8.23
CA ARG A 228 4.49 17.92 9.50
C ARG A 228 4.78 16.43 9.31
N ILE A 229 4.41 15.87 8.16
CA ILE A 229 4.68 14.47 7.80
C ILE A 229 6.10 14.32 7.27
N GLY A 230 6.46 15.15 6.29
CA GLY A 230 7.75 15.11 5.62
C GLY A 230 7.88 16.25 4.61
N PHE A 231 8.95 16.26 3.83
CA PHE A 231 9.09 17.26 2.78
C PHE A 231 8.10 17.01 1.64
N ILE A 232 7.58 18.10 1.09
CA ILE A 232 6.65 18.05 -0.03
C ILE A 232 7.42 17.65 -1.30
N ARG A 233 6.91 16.64 -2.00
CA ARG A 233 7.47 16.17 -3.25
C ARG A 233 7.17 17.14 -4.38
N GLU A 234 8.20 17.61 -5.06
CA GLU A 234 8.05 18.41 -6.28
C GLU A 234 7.71 17.54 -7.48
N THR A 235 6.69 17.93 -8.22
CA THR A 235 6.21 17.25 -9.43
C THR A 235 6.08 18.27 -10.57
N GLN A 236 5.57 17.87 -11.73
CA GLN A 236 5.23 18.79 -12.82
C GLN A 236 4.21 19.86 -12.39
N TYR A 237 3.46 19.64 -11.32
CA TYR A 237 2.54 20.62 -10.75
C TYR A 237 3.19 21.57 -9.73
N GLY A 238 4.51 21.49 -9.54
CA GLY A 238 5.26 22.21 -8.52
C GLY A 238 5.36 21.45 -7.20
N LYS A 239 5.75 22.17 -6.13
CA LYS A 239 5.89 21.60 -4.78
C LYS A 239 4.56 21.54 -4.06
N PHE A 240 4.04 22.73 -3.71
CA PHE A 240 2.72 22.89 -3.11
C PHE A 240 1.80 23.48 -4.17
N TRP A 241 0.69 22.83 -4.45
CA TRP A 241 -0.24 23.31 -5.45
C TRP A 241 -1.44 24.02 -4.80
N ASP A 242 -1.82 25.14 -5.39
CA ASP A 242 -2.97 25.96 -5.05
C ASP A 242 -3.58 26.44 -6.36
N PHE A 243 -4.77 26.02 -6.64
CA PHE A 243 -5.42 26.34 -7.91
C PHE A 243 -6.92 26.57 -7.78
N THR A 244 -7.42 27.37 -8.67
CA THR A 244 -8.84 27.45 -9.04
C THR A 244 -9.05 26.72 -10.35
N SER A 245 -10.28 26.26 -10.64
CA SER A 245 -10.59 25.71 -11.95
C SER A 245 -10.37 26.77 -13.04
N ASP A 246 -9.30 26.57 -13.78
CA ASP A 246 -8.89 27.43 -14.88
C ASP A 246 -8.56 26.55 -16.10
N LEU A 247 -9.38 26.66 -17.13
CA LEU A 247 -9.22 25.91 -18.38
C LEU A 247 -7.92 26.28 -19.17
N ALA A 248 -7.18 27.30 -18.72
CA ALA A 248 -5.90 27.66 -19.34
C ALA A 248 -4.78 26.67 -19.01
N LYS A 249 -4.96 25.77 -18.01
CA LYS A 249 -4.03 24.70 -17.68
C LYS A 249 -4.45 23.40 -18.33
N GLY A 250 -3.52 22.72 -18.98
CA GLY A 250 -3.76 21.56 -19.85
C GLY A 250 -4.09 20.24 -19.16
N ASP A 251 -4.64 20.25 -17.94
CA ASP A 251 -4.98 19.04 -17.18
C ASP A 251 -6.47 19.02 -16.81
N THR A 252 -7.08 17.83 -16.83
CA THR A 252 -8.50 17.62 -16.46
C THR A 252 -8.78 17.98 -15.00
N ALA A 253 -7.80 17.96 -14.11
CA ALA A 253 -7.92 18.38 -12.71
C ALA A 253 -8.36 19.86 -12.59
N TYR A 254 -7.98 20.69 -13.55
CA TYR A 254 -8.34 22.12 -13.59
C TYR A 254 -9.70 22.38 -14.27
N THR A 255 -10.37 21.37 -14.77
CA THR A 255 -11.69 21.48 -15.37
C THR A 255 -12.83 21.37 -14.36
N THR A 256 -14.03 21.66 -14.79
CA THR A 256 -15.27 21.42 -13.99
C THR A 256 -15.88 20.04 -14.22
N LEU A 257 -15.26 19.21 -15.03
CA LEU A 257 -15.73 17.86 -15.35
C LEU A 257 -15.60 16.91 -14.17
N ALA A 258 -16.39 15.85 -14.18
CA ALA A 258 -16.23 14.76 -13.26
C ALA A 258 -14.92 14.00 -13.54
N LEU A 259 -14.27 13.56 -12.47
CA LEU A 259 -13.09 12.69 -12.51
C LEU A 259 -13.49 11.35 -11.88
N GLY A 260 -13.33 10.26 -12.61
CA GLY A 260 -13.55 8.91 -12.09
C GLY A 260 -12.52 8.52 -11.03
N ALA A 261 -12.75 7.41 -10.34
CA ALA A 261 -11.83 6.90 -9.33
C ALA A 261 -10.47 6.55 -9.96
N HIS A 262 -9.40 7.20 -9.49
CA HIS A 262 -8.03 7.03 -9.98
C HIS A 262 -7.00 7.22 -8.86
N THR A 263 -5.78 6.78 -9.10
CA THR A 263 -4.58 7.15 -8.34
C THR A 263 -3.73 8.09 -9.18
N ASP A 264 -3.06 9.04 -8.54
CA ASP A 264 -2.22 10.02 -9.22
C ASP A 264 -0.82 9.48 -9.54
N ASN A 265 -0.16 10.15 -10.48
CA ASN A 265 1.22 9.91 -10.89
C ASN A 265 1.48 8.48 -11.39
N THR A 266 0.53 7.85 -12.05
CA THR A 266 0.66 6.48 -12.59
C THR A 266 1.83 6.33 -13.55
N TYR A 267 2.29 7.43 -14.13
CA TYR A 267 3.41 7.57 -15.05
C TYR A 267 4.78 7.78 -14.36
N TYR A 268 4.82 8.01 -13.04
CA TYR A 268 6.10 8.02 -12.30
C TYR A 268 6.59 6.60 -12.03
N THR A 269 7.90 6.38 -12.06
CA THR A 269 8.51 5.12 -11.59
C THR A 269 8.16 4.87 -10.14
N ASP A 270 8.25 5.91 -9.33
CA ASP A 270 7.82 5.93 -7.94
C ASP A 270 6.69 6.97 -7.79
N PRO A 271 5.41 6.57 -7.83
CA PRO A 271 4.29 7.48 -7.60
C PRO A 271 4.32 8.12 -6.21
N CYS A 272 3.66 9.23 -6.03
CA CYS A 272 3.52 9.82 -4.70
C CYS A 272 2.89 8.82 -3.73
N GLY A 273 3.39 8.78 -2.49
CA GLY A 273 2.87 7.91 -1.43
C GLY A 273 1.59 8.46 -0.85
N LEU A 274 1.60 9.73 -0.45
CA LEU A 274 0.42 10.42 0.06
C LEU A 274 0.05 11.60 -0.80
N GLN A 275 -1.25 11.88 -0.84
CA GLN A 275 -1.82 13.09 -1.43
C GLN A 275 -2.77 13.75 -0.45
N LEU A 276 -2.56 15.04 -0.19
CA LEU A 276 -3.41 15.83 0.68
C LEU A 276 -4.22 16.82 -0.17
N PHE A 277 -5.52 16.88 0.09
CA PHE A 277 -6.46 17.82 -0.53
C PHE A 277 -7.13 18.69 0.53
N HIS A 278 -7.20 19.99 0.29
CA HIS A 278 -7.95 20.91 1.11
C HIS A 278 -8.77 21.86 0.23
N LEU A 279 -10.08 21.86 0.43
CA LEU A 279 -10.97 22.82 -0.22
C LEU A 279 -10.92 24.15 0.54
N LEU A 280 -10.40 25.20 -0.11
CA LEU A 280 -10.30 26.52 0.48
C LEU A 280 -11.61 27.33 0.32
N SER A 281 -12.24 27.21 -0.84
CA SER A 281 -13.51 27.87 -1.12
C SER A 281 -14.27 27.20 -2.26
N HIS A 282 -15.60 27.30 -2.22
CA HIS A 282 -16.49 26.96 -3.33
C HIS A 282 -17.64 27.95 -3.32
N THR A 283 -17.70 28.82 -4.33
CA THR A 283 -18.68 29.92 -4.43
C THR A 283 -19.40 29.89 -5.75
N GLU A 284 -20.60 30.45 -5.78
CA GLU A 284 -21.41 30.64 -6.99
C GLU A 284 -21.74 29.33 -7.74
N GLY A 285 -21.79 28.19 -7.04
CA GLY A 285 -22.02 26.91 -7.67
C GLY A 285 -22.34 25.77 -6.71
N SER A 286 -22.37 24.56 -7.27
CA SER A 286 -22.68 23.33 -6.53
C SER A 286 -21.95 22.13 -7.15
N GLY A 287 -22.03 20.97 -6.51
CA GLY A 287 -21.32 19.74 -6.93
C GLY A 287 -19.89 19.69 -6.35
N GLY A 288 -19.00 19.00 -7.03
CA GLY A 288 -17.60 18.87 -6.62
C GLY A 288 -17.41 17.99 -5.39
N SER A 289 -18.32 17.06 -5.11
CA SER A 289 -18.13 16.05 -4.07
C SER A 289 -16.91 15.20 -4.37
N THR A 290 -16.14 14.90 -3.35
CA THR A 290 -14.96 14.03 -3.44
C THR A 290 -15.41 12.57 -3.38
N LEU A 291 -14.89 11.76 -4.29
CA LEU A 291 -15.02 10.31 -4.29
C LEU A 291 -13.78 9.69 -3.66
N LEU A 292 -13.97 8.70 -2.79
CA LEU A 292 -12.92 7.86 -2.23
C LEU A 292 -13.31 6.40 -2.41
N VAL A 293 -12.37 5.56 -2.84
CA VAL A 293 -12.57 4.12 -3.02
C VAL A 293 -11.35 3.37 -2.50
N ASP A 294 -11.54 2.42 -1.58
CA ASP A 294 -10.46 1.53 -1.14
C ASP A 294 -10.13 0.50 -2.23
N GLY A 295 -9.04 0.74 -2.95
CA GLY A 295 -8.59 -0.15 -4.00
C GLY A 295 -8.22 -1.55 -3.51
N PHE A 296 -7.80 -1.69 -2.25
CA PHE A 296 -7.52 -3.01 -1.66
C PHE A 296 -8.80 -3.79 -1.38
N TYR A 297 -9.86 -3.10 -0.95
CA TYR A 297 -11.17 -3.70 -0.83
C TYR A 297 -11.69 -4.21 -2.19
N VAL A 298 -11.66 -3.36 -3.21
CA VAL A 298 -12.08 -3.73 -4.57
C VAL A 298 -11.23 -4.87 -5.12
N ALA A 299 -9.91 -4.84 -4.90
CA ALA A 299 -9.00 -5.89 -5.32
C ALA A 299 -9.31 -7.23 -4.61
N SER A 300 -9.70 -7.19 -3.33
CA SER A 300 -10.07 -8.40 -2.59
C SER A 300 -11.32 -9.06 -3.17
N ILE A 301 -12.35 -8.27 -3.50
CA ILE A 301 -13.57 -8.75 -4.16
C ILE A 301 -13.26 -9.29 -5.55
N LEU A 302 -12.43 -8.56 -6.33
CA LEU A 302 -12.02 -9.01 -7.66
C LEU A 302 -11.28 -10.35 -7.58
N LYS A 303 -10.40 -10.52 -6.60
CA LYS A 303 -9.64 -11.76 -6.39
C LYS A 303 -10.55 -12.95 -6.07
N GLU A 304 -11.57 -12.72 -5.26
CA GLU A 304 -12.53 -13.75 -4.83
C GLU A 304 -13.50 -14.14 -5.96
N LEU A 305 -14.10 -13.14 -6.61
CA LEU A 305 -15.19 -13.37 -7.58
C LEU A 305 -14.69 -13.55 -9.01
N HIS A 306 -13.56 -12.96 -9.36
CA HIS A 306 -13.02 -12.93 -10.73
C HIS A 306 -11.49 -13.13 -10.73
N PRO A 307 -10.97 -14.29 -10.26
CA PRO A 307 -9.52 -14.52 -10.08
C PRO A 307 -8.71 -14.40 -11.38
N ASP A 308 -9.31 -14.72 -12.52
CA ASP A 308 -8.64 -14.56 -13.82
C ASP A 308 -8.44 -13.07 -14.15
N ALA A 309 -9.46 -12.23 -13.93
CA ALA A 309 -9.35 -10.78 -14.11
C ALA A 309 -8.31 -10.18 -13.16
N TYR A 310 -8.30 -10.61 -11.90
CA TYR A 310 -7.28 -10.21 -10.93
C TYR A 310 -5.86 -10.54 -11.43
N SER A 311 -5.68 -11.78 -11.90
CA SER A 311 -4.40 -12.26 -12.42
C SER A 311 -3.93 -11.48 -13.65
N VAL A 312 -4.83 -11.12 -14.55
CA VAL A 312 -4.53 -10.27 -15.71
C VAL A 312 -4.06 -8.88 -15.26
N LEU A 313 -4.79 -8.22 -14.35
CA LEU A 313 -4.44 -6.89 -13.84
C LEU A 313 -3.17 -6.87 -12.98
N ALA A 314 -2.79 -7.99 -12.39
CA ALA A 314 -1.56 -8.14 -11.62
C ALA A 314 -0.31 -8.37 -12.48
N ARG A 315 -0.47 -8.79 -13.74
CA ARG A 315 0.66 -9.16 -14.60
C ARG A 315 0.84 -8.30 -15.83
N THR A 316 -0.21 -7.59 -16.25
CA THR A 316 -0.17 -6.80 -17.47
C THR A 316 0.29 -5.38 -17.19
N PRO A 317 1.46 -4.96 -17.69
CA PRO A 317 1.90 -3.58 -17.57
C PRO A 317 1.00 -2.63 -18.36
N VAL A 318 0.57 -1.55 -17.74
CA VAL A 318 -0.22 -0.48 -18.34
C VAL A 318 0.69 0.72 -18.57
N PRO A 319 1.02 1.07 -19.81
CA PRO A 319 1.78 2.27 -20.09
C PRO A 319 0.96 3.52 -19.77
N ALA A 320 1.60 4.52 -19.19
CA ALA A 320 1.01 5.80 -18.86
C ALA A 320 1.98 6.93 -19.16
N HIS A 321 1.49 8.15 -19.32
CA HIS A 321 2.29 9.34 -19.51
C HIS A 321 1.60 10.55 -18.88
N ALA A 322 2.36 11.54 -18.46
CA ALA A 322 1.79 12.81 -18.07
C ALA A 322 1.29 13.52 -19.33
N ALA A 323 -0.03 13.62 -19.48
CA ALA A 323 -0.68 14.34 -20.56
C ALA A 323 -0.80 15.83 -20.20
N GLY A 324 0.28 16.47 -19.80
CA GLY A 324 0.30 17.84 -19.34
C GLY A 324 0.86 18.82 -20.36
N GLU A 325 0.98 20.09 -19.94
CA GLU A 325 1.56 21.15 -20.75
C GLU A 325 3.02 20.85 -21.11
N PRO A 326 3.45 21.12 -22.36
CA PRO A 326 4.83 20.86 -22.80
C PRO A 326 5.88 21.73 -22.10
N SER A 327 5.48 22.76 -21.35
CA SER A 327 6.35 23.73 -20.69
C SER A 327 6.79 23.34 -19.28
N GLU A 328 6.34 22.18 -18.77
CA GLU A 328 6.61 21.80 -17.39
C GLU A 328 8.03 21.23 -17.21
N PHE A 329 8.57 21.33 -16.00
CA PHE A 329 9.93 20.88 -15.65
C PHE A 329 10.14 19.39 -15.79
N TYR A 330 9.07 18.61 -15.64
CA TYR A 330 9.09 17.15 -15.66
C TYR A 330 8.12 16.64 -16.72
N GLN A 331 8.58 15.69 -17.51
CA GLN A 331 7.76 14.97 -18.48
C GLN A 331 7.93 13.47 -18.21
N PRO A 332 7.33 12.93 -17.14
CA PRO A 332 7.48 11.53 -16.79
C PRO A 332 6.81 10.62 -17.82
N TYR A 333 7.59 9.64 -18.26
CA TYR A 333 7.20 8.71 -19.29
C TYR A 333 7.92 7.36 -19.07
N PRO A 334 7.36 6.44 -18.27
CA PRO A 334 7.97 5.14 -18.05
C PRO A 334 7.88 4.27 -19.31
N ALA A 335 9.01 3.71 -19.72
CA ALA A 335 9.14 2.96 -20.98
C ALA A 335 8.27 1.70 -21.06
N SER A 336 7.97 1.05 -19.93
CA SER A 336 7.31 -0.27 -19.92
C SER A 336 5.95 -0.30 -19.25
N GLY A 337 5.54 0.76 -18.55
CA GLY A 337 4.33 0.77 -17.74
C GLY A 337 4.44 -0.12 -16.47
N TYR A 338 3.35 -0.19 -15.73
CA TYR A 338 3.24 -0.94 -14.48
C TYR A 338 1.88 -1.62 -14.38
N PRO A 339 1.76 -2.77 -13.72
CA PRO A 339 0.48 -3.44 -13.55
C PRO A 339 -0.44 -2.60 -12.65
N VAL A 340 -1.76 -2.78 -12.81
CA VAL A 340 -2.78 -2.15 -11.95
C VAL A 340 -2.64 -2.62 -10.51
N LEU A 341 -2.33 -3.90 -10.29
CA LEU A 341 -2.18 -4.53 -8.98
C LEU A 341 -0.74 -4.99 -8.80
N THR A 342 0.01 -4.29 -7.94
CA THR A 342 1.40 -4.62 -7.66
C THR A 342 1.53 -5.37 -6.34
N HIS A 343 2.29 -6.46 -6.35
CA HIS A 343 2.49 -7.33 -5.20
C HIS A 343 3.93 -7.30 -4.71
N ASP A 344 4.09 -7.48 -3.42
CA ASP A 344 5.40 -7.75 -2.84
C ASP A 344 5.95 -9.07 -3.40
N PRO A 345 7.14 -9.09 -3.97
CA PRO A 345 7.68 -10.27 -4.63
C PRO A 345 8.05 -11.41 -3.66
N VAL A 346 8.15 -11.11 -2.37
CA VAL A 346 8.52 -12.09 -1.33
C VAL A 346 7.29 -12.66 -0.65
N THR A 347 6.35 -11.79 -0.24
CA THR A 347 5.15 -12.20 0.51
C THR A 347 3.96 -12.51 -0.41
N GLY A 348 3.94 -11.96 -1.63
CA GLY A 348 2.79 -12.03 -2.53
C GLY A 348 1.61 -11.16 -2.11
N GLU A 349 1.78 -10.31 -1.10
CA GLU A 349 0.74 -9.39 -0.64
C GLU A 349 0.57 -8.22 -1.62
N LEU A 350 -0.68 -7.75 -1.78
CA LEU A 350 -0.96 -6.55 -2.56
C LEU A 350 -0.41 -5.32 -1.83
N ILE A 351 0.50 -4.61 -2.47
CA ILE A 351 1.17 -3.43 -1.90
C ILE A 351 0.80 -2.13 -2.57
N GLN A 352 0.28 -2.18 -3.81
CA GLN A 352 -0.10 -0.97 -4.54
C GLN A 352 -1.20 -1.24 -5.56
N VAL A 353 -2.14 -0.31 -5.64
CA VAL A 353 -3.06 -0.14 -6.77
C VAL A 353 -2.60 1.09 -7.56
N ARG A 354 -2.42 0.91 -8.87
CA ARG A 354 -1.98 1.97 -9.79
C ARG A 354 -2.95 2.03 -10.96
N TRP A 355 -3.87 2.98 -10.93
CA TRP A 355 -4.89 3.09 -11.95
C TRP A 355 -5.31 4.53 -12.23
N ASN A 356 -5.12 4.97 -13.45
CA ASN A 356 -5.73 6.17 -13.99
C ASN A 356 -6.06 5.90 -15.47
N ASN A 357 -7.33 5.96 -15.83
CA ASN A 357 -7.74 5.73 -17.23
C ASN A 357 -7.29 6.86 -18.15
N ASP A 358 -7.26 8.08 -17.64
CA ASP A 358 -7.07 9.29 -18.45
C ASP A 358 -5.58 9.49 -18.81
N ASP A 359 -4.68 9.04 -17.94
CA ASP A 359 -3.22 9.08 -18.17
C ASP A 359 -2.69 7.86 -18.95
N ARG A 360 -3.55 6.95 -19.30
CA ARG A 360 -3.14 5.71 -19.98
C ARG A 360 -2.65 5.98 -21.40
N SER A 361 -1.44 5.51 -21.71
CA SER A 361 -0.87 5.54 -23.05
C SER A 361 -1.46 4.44 -23.95
N VAL A 362 -1.08 4.46 -25.22
CA VAL A 362 -1.43 3.41 -26.17
C VAL A 362 -0.82 2.08 -25.73
N MET A 363 -1.67 1.06 -25.60
CA MET A 363 -1.26 -0.29 -25.19
C MET A 363 -0.86 -1.10 -26.42
N ASN A 364 0.40 -1.02 -26.81
CA ASN A 364 1.00 -1.78 -27.92
C ASN A 364 1.89 -2.95 -27.44
N ASN A 365 1.84 -3.24 -26.18
CA ASN A 365 2.62 -4.27 -25.47
C ASN A 365 1.85 -5.58 -25.24
N LEU A 366 0.66 -5.71 -25.82
CA LEU A 366 -0.20 -6.88 -25.68
C LEU A 366 -0.21 -7.70 -26.99
N ASP A 367 -0.23 -9.02 -26.87
CA ASP A 367 -0.57 -9.89 -27.99
C ASP A 367 -2.11 -9.90 -28.22
N PRO A 368 -2.57 -10.40 -29.38
CA PRO A 368 -4.00 -10.36 -29.70
C PRO A 368 -4.94 -11.03 -28.68
N TYR A 369 -4.49 -12.09 -28.02
CA TYR A 369 -5.29 -12.78 -26.99
C TYR A 369 -5.29 -12.01 -25.67
N GLN A 370 -4.19 -11.38 -25.32
CA GLN A 370 -4.08 -10.53 -24.14
C GLN A 370 -4.94 -9.28 -24.22
N VAL A 371 -5.17 -8.73 -25.44
CA VAL A 371 -6.02 -7.55 -25.62
C VAL A 371 -7.44 -7.81 -25.11
N GLU A 372 -8.08 -8.87 -25.56
CA GLU A 372 -9.46 -9.17 -25.13
C GLU A 372 -9.54 -9.47 -23.63
N ALA A 373 -8.60 -10.27 -23.12
CA ALA A 373 -8.53 -10.60 -21.71
C ALA A 373 -8.32 -9.35 -20.82
N TRP A 374 -7.44 -8.45 -21.25
CA TRP A 374 -7.20 -7.21 -20.52
C TRP A 374 -8.43 -6.30 -20.50
N TYR A 375 -9.09 -6.08 -21.64
CA TYR A 375 -10.31 -5.26 -21.69
C TYR A 375 -11.46 -5.88 -20.90
N ALA A 376 -11.60 -7.20 -20.87
CA ALA A 376 -12.57 -7.88 -20.01
C ALA A 376 -12.25 -7.67 -18.52
N ALA A 377 -10.99 -7.83 -18.14
CA ALA A 377 -10.54 -7.64 -16.77
C ALA A 377 -10.73 -6.20 -16.28
N ILE A 378 -10.32 -5.20 -17.08
CA ILE A 378 -10.44 -3.79 -16.66
C ILE A 378 -11.89 -3.31 -16.61
N ARG A 379 -12.79 -3.85 -17.45
CA ARG A 379 -14.23 -3.59 -17.34
C ARG A 379 -14.81 -4.16 -16.03
N THR A 380 -14.37 -5.34 -15.64
CA THR A 380 -14.78 -5.96 -14.36
C THR A 380 -14.28 -5.14 -13.17
N TRP A 381 -13.01 -4.70 -13.21
CA TRP A 381 -12.44 -3.77 -12.24
C TRP A 381 -13.25 -2.48 -12.14
N HIS A 382 -13.51 -1.83 -13.27
CA HIS A 382 -14.28 -0.59 -13.30
C HIS A 382 -15.69 -0.77 -12.72
N LYS A 383 -16.38 -1.87 -13.05
CA LYS A 383 -17.71 -2.18 -12.51
C LYS A 383 -17.69 -2.32 -10.97
N LEU A 384 -16.64 -2.87 -10.41
CA LEU A 384 -16.48 -2.98 -8.95
C LEU A 384 -16.15 -1.62 -8.34
N LEU A 385 -15.24 -0.85 -8.96
CA LEU A 385 -14.89 0.50 -8.51
C LEU A 385 -16.11 1.43 -8.41
N THR A 386 -17.00 1.37 -9.40
CA THR A 386 -18.17 2.26 -9.51
C THR A 386 -19.42 1.66 -8.88
N SER A 387 -19.27 0.62 -8.07
CA SER A 387 -20.41 0.05 -7.33
C SER A 387 -20.78 0.92 -6.12
N ALA A 388 -22.06 0.96 -5.78
CA ALA A 388 -22.55 1.67 -4.59
C ALA A 388 -21.94 1.14 -3.29
N ASP A 389 -21.43 -0.09 -3.28
CA ASP A 389 -20.74 -0.66 -2.13
C ASP A 389 -19.29 -0.16 -2.00
N SER A 390 -18.65 0.22 -3.10
CA SER A 390 -17.26 0.69 -3.11
C SER A 390 -17.12 2.20 -3.00
N GLU A 391 -18.04 2.97 -3.56
CA GLU A 391 -17.95 4.43 -3.65
C GLU A 391 -18.33 5.11 -2.33
N TYR A 392 -17.40 5.85 -1.74
CA TYR A 392 -17.66 6.77 -0.64
C TYR A 392 -17.60 8.21 -1.17
N TRP A 393 -18.76 8.86 -1.22
CA TRP A 393 -18.91 10.24 -1.66
C TRP A 393 -19.02 11.18 -0.46
N VAL A 394 -18.18 12.21 -0.44
CA VAL A 394 -18.18 13.22 0.63
C VAL A 394 -18.06 14.63 0.06
N GLN A 395 -18.88 15.55 0.56
CA GLN A 395 -18.74 16.97 0.26
C GLN A 395 -17.75 17.59 1.22
N LEU A 396 -16.54 17.91 0.72
CA LEU A 396 -15.57 18.69 1.49
C LEU A 396 -16.07 20.14 1.64
N GLY A 397 -15.85 20.71 2.82
CA GLY A 397 -16.04 22.13 3.10
C GLY A 397 -14.72 22.82 3.46
N PRO A 398 -14.65 24.16 3.38
CA PRO A 398 -13.51 24.91 3.92
C PRO A 398 -13.24 24.51 5.38
N GLY A 399 -11.97 24.30 5.73
CA GLY A 399 -11.56 23.84 7.05
C GLY A 399 -11.52 22.33 7.23
N THR A 400 -11.83 21.57 6.17
CA THR A 400 -11.69 20.10 6.17
C THR A 400 -10.74 19.67 5.06
N ALA A 401 -9.61 19.08 5.44
CA ALA A 401 -8.69 18.45 4.52
C ALA A 401 -8.87 16.92 4.56
N VAL A 402 -8.46 16.24 3.51
CA VAL A 402 -8.34 14.78 3.47
C VAL A 402 -6.99 14.39 2.91
N ILE A 403 -6.36 13.41 3.52
CA ILE A 403 -5.15 12.78 3.02
C ILE A 403 -5.47 11.35 2.61
N VAL A 404 -4.90 10.91 1.51
CA VAL A 404 -5.05 9.54 1.01
C VAL A 404 -3.70 8.89 0.77
N ASP A 405 -3.59 7.59 1.06
CA ASP A 405 -2.52 6.73 0.57
C ASP A 405 -2.80 6.43 -0.90
N ASN A 406 -2.08 7.12 -1.77
CA ASN A 406 -2.23 7.04 -3.22
C ASN A 406 -1.78 5.68 -3.80
N HIS A 407 -1.14 4.83 -2.99
CA HIS A 407 -0.86 3.44 -3.36
C HIS A 407 -2.04 2.49 -3.07
N ARG A 408 -3.10 2.99 -2.41
CA ARG A 408 -4.23 2.18 -2.00
C ARG A 408 -5.59 2.79 -2.34
N VAL A 409 -5.80 4.07 -1.99
CA VAL A 409 -7.11 4.72 -2.09
C VAL A 409 -7.18 5.50 -3.40
N LEU A 410 -8.14 5.09 -4.25
CA LEU A 410 -8.47 5.85 -5.43
C LEU A 410 -9.37 7.01 -5.02
N HIS A 411 -9.19 8.12 -5.69
CA HIS A 411 -9.99 9.32 -5.48
C HIS A 411 -10.57 9.86 -6.79
N GLY A 412 -11.56 10.69 -6.67
CA GLY A 412 -12.23 11.31 -7.80
C GLY A 412 -13.09 12.48 -7.35
N ARG A 413 -13.86 13.01 -8.28
CA ARG A 413 -14.66 14.20 -8.04
C ARG A 413 -15.89 14.22 -8.94
N SER A 414 -17.05 14.55 -8.41
CA SER A 414 -18.21 14.85 -9.24
C SER A 414 -18.01 16.15 -10.02
N ALA A 415 -18.72 16.29 -11.13
CA ALA A 415 -18.76 17.58 -11.84
C ALA A 415 -19.28 18.69 -10.91
N PHE A 416 -18.87 19.92 -11.18
CA PHE A 416 -19.30 21.07 -10.39
C PHE A 416 -19.48 22.32 -11.26
N THR A 417 -20.13 23.31 -10.66
CA THR A 417 -20.28 24.64 -11.20
C THR A 417 -19.68 25.66 -10.22
N GLY A 418 -19.52 26.91 -10.66
CA GLY A 418 -18.98 27.99 -9.82
C GLY A 418 -17.47 27.98 -9.69
N ARG A 419 -16.97 28.73 -8.70
CA ARG A 419 -15.53 28.91 -8.44
C ARG A 419 -15.09 28.04 -7.26
N ARG A 420 -14.22 27.08 -7.53
CA ARG A 420 -13.70 26.14 -6.54
C ARG A 420 -12.18 26.32 -6.45
N ARG A 421 -11.67 26.65 -5.24
CA ARG A 421 -10.23 26.75 -4.97
C ARG A 421 -9.80 25.61 -4.06
N MET A 422 -8.80 24.87 -4.51
CA MET A 422 -8.21 23.74 -3.80
C MET A 422 -6.71 23.98 -3.63
N CYS A 423 -6.17 23.48 -2.53
CA CYS A 423 -4.72 23.37 -2.36
C CYS A 423 -4.35 22.01 -1.80
N GLY A 424 -3.08 21.66 -1.90
CA GLY A 424 -2.56 20.40 -1.39
C GLY A 424 -1.13 20.11 -1.79
N ALA A 425 -0.72 18.88 -1.50
CA ALA A 425 0.66 18.46 -1.71
C ALA A 425 0.75 16.95 -1.91
N TYR A 426 1.84 16.54 -2.54
CA TYR A 426 2.30 15.16 -2.61
C TYR A 426 3.43 14.93 -1.61
N ILE A 427 3.46 13.77 -0.97
CA ILE A 427 4.50 13.33 -0.05
C ILE A 427 4.96 11.94 -0.49
N GLY A 428 6.26 11.68 -0.46
CA GLY A 428 6.81 10.37 -0.84
C GLY A 428 6.41 9.26 0.14
N VAL A 429 6.42 8.04 -0.35
CA VAL A 429 6.06 6.87 0.48
C VAL A 429 7.08 6.64 1.59
N ASP A 430 8.36 6.88 1.31
CA ASP A 430 9.44 6.67 2.28
C ASP A 430 9.41 7.70 3.41
N GLU A 431 9.11 8.96 3.09
CA GLU A 431 8.96 10.03 4.09
C GLU A 431 7.83 9.68 5.08
N TYR A 432 6.69 9.30 4.55
CA TYR A 432 5.54 8.90 5.34
C TYR A 432 5.84 7.68 6.23
N ARG A 433 6.32 6.59 5.63
CA ARG A 433 6.59 5.33 6.34
C ARG A 433 7.70 5.49 7.39
N SER A 434 8.76 6.23 7.03
CA SER A 434 9.86 6.51 7.97
C SER A 434 9.38 7.34 9.16
N LYS A 435 8.58 8.40 8.90
CA LYS A 435 8.01 9.21 9.99
C LYS A 435 7.11 8.38 10.90
N LEU A 436 6.24 7.55 10.33
CA LEU A 436 5.38 6.65 11.11
C LEU A 436 6.20 5.65 11.93
N ALA A 437 7.28 5.09 11.39
CA ALA A 437 8.15 4.15 12.11
C ALA A 437 8.79 4.81 13.33
N VAL A 438 9.32 6.03 13.19
CA VAL A 438 9.89 6.81 14.31
C VAL A 438 8.86 7.08 15.39
N LEU A 439 7.65 7.50 14.99
CA LEU A 439 6.56 7.77 15.92
C LEU A 439 6.08 6.51 16.64
N ARG A 440 6.03 5.38 15.91
CA ARG A 440 5.67 4.09 16.49
C ARG A 440 6.66 3.66 17.55
N GLU A 441 7.95 3.77 17.29
CA GLU A 441 8.98 3.47 18.28
C GLU A 441 8.90 4.40 19.50
N LYS A 442 8.61 5.69 19.26
CA LYS A 442 8.46 6.68 20.35
C LYS A 442 7.28 6.38 21.26
N PHE A 443 6.12 5.98 20.73
CA PHE A 443 4.87 5.84 21.48
C PHE A 443 4.50 4.41 21.84
N ASN A 444 4.98 3.41 21.08
CA ASN A 444 4.81 1.99 21.34
C ASN A 444 6.16 1.28 21.20
N PRO A 445 7.13 1.54 22.10
CA PRO A 445 8.42 0.86 22.05
C PRO A 445 8.20 -0.64 22.17
N ASN A 446 8.83 -1.42 21.28
CA ASN A 446 8.79 -2.87 21.36
C ASN A 446 9.35 -3.31 22.73
N PRO A 447 8.61 -4.09 23.55
CA PRO A 447 9.07 -4.56 24.83
C PRO A 447 10.37 -5.39 24.74
N ASP A 448 10.63 -6.05 23.61
CA ASP A 448 11.89 -6.74 23.35
C ASP A 448 13.10 -5.77 23.26
N ASN A 449 12.86 -4.50 22.95
CA ASN A 449 13.84 -3.43 23.00
C ASN A 449 14.00 -2.86 24.43
N ALA A 450 13.13 -3.23 25.37
CA ALA A 450 13.06 -2.62 26.71
C ALA A 450 13.98 -3.27 27.76
N SER A 451 14.52 -4.47 27.54
CA SER A 451 15.22 -5.29 28.55
C SER A 451 16.72 -5.46 28.31
N GLY A 452 17.48 -4.39 28.22
CA GLY A 452 18.95 -4.44 28.10
C GLY A 452 19.59 -3.04 28.18
N PRO A 453 20.90 -2.90 28.32
CA PRO A 453 21.59 -1.62 28.23
C PRO A 453 21.26 -0.95 26.89
N GLU A 454 21.10 0.36 26.88
CA GLU A 454 20.67 1.15 25.74
C GLU A 454 21.46 0.87 24.43
N THR A 455 22.76 0.57 24.58
CA THR A 455 23.65 0.18 23.48
C THR A 455 23.37 -1.21 22.91
N THR A 456 22.87 -2.16 23.72
CA THR A 456 22.58 -3.53 23.28
C THR A 456 21.22 -3.64 22.61
N ARG A 457 20.24 -2.83 23.03
CA ARG A 457 18.87 -2.79 22.47
C ARG A 457 18.85 -2.48 20.98
N SER A 458 19.71 -1.56 20.56
CA SER A 458 19.66 -1.02 19.20
C SER A 458 20.34 -1.89 18.14
N ILE A 459 21.29 -2.77 18.53
CA ILE A 459 22.00 -3.63 17.56
C ILE A 459 21.19 -4.87 17.14
N TRP A 460 20.18 -5.24 17.93
CA TRP A 460 19.30 -6.38 17.67
C TRP A 460 17.87 -5.96 17.31
N SER A 461 17.65 -4.66 17.05
CA SER A 461 16.34 -4.15 16.61
C SER A 461 15.86 -4.83 15.32
N PRO A 462 14.55 -5.06 15.16
CA PRO A 462 13.96 -5.58 13.90
C PRO A 462 14.30 -4.76 12.66
N ALA A 463 14.52 -3.46 12.82
CA ALA A 463 14.89 -2.56 11.73
C ALA A 463 16.37 -2.70 11.30
N LEU A 464 17.14 -3.47 11.99
CA LEU A 464 18.54 -3.75 11.73
C LEU A 464 18.76 -5.25 11.51
#